data_ee9b5594be6d321c99e5830bd62485d8
#
_entry.id   ee9b5594be6d321c99e5830bd62485d8
#
_cell.length_a   1.000
_cell.length_b   1.000
_cell.length_c   1.000
_cell.angle_alpha   90.00
_cell.angle_beta   90.00
_cell.angle_gamma   90.00
#
_symmetry.space_group_name_H-M   'P 1'
#
loop_
_entity.id
_entity.type
_entity.pdbx_description
1 polymer ?
#
loop_
_entity_poly.entity_id
_entity_poly.type
_entity_poly.pdbx_seq_one_letter_code
_entity_poly.pdbx_strand_id
1 'polypeptide(L)'
;EVKKVSITFGSTPLRYYLGSTSVGPKPNFANVLVELNDSKYTKEYEEKFDVYMKANFPNAITRTSLFKLSPAVDAAIEIGFIGPNVDTLVALTNQALEIMHRNPDLINIRNSWGNKIPIWKPIYSPERAQPLGVSRQGMAQSIQIGTNGMTLGEFRQGDQVLPILLKGNSVADSFRINDLRTLPVFGNGPETTSLEQVVSEFDFRYRFSNVKDYNRQLVMMAQCDPRRGVNAIAAFNQIWSQVQKEIKIPEGY
;
A
#
# COMPACT_ATOMS: atom_id res chain seq x y z
N GLU A 1 26.80 -16.32 -6.73
CA GLU A 1 25.96 -16.01 -7.89
C GLU A 1 25.18 -14.71 -7.71
N VAL A 2 24.72 -14.37 -6.50
CA VAL A 2 24.14 -13.08 -6.16
C VAL A 2 25.26 -12.08 -5.86
N LYS A 3 25.26 -10.94 -6.55
CA LYS A 3 26.27 -9.90 -6.39
C LYS A 3 25.88 -8.89 -5.32
N LYS A 4 24.60 -8.45 -5.36
CA LYS A 4 24.09 -7.43 -4.45
C LYS A 4 22.59 -7.60 -4.21
N VAL A 5 22.17 -7.34 -2.99
CA VAL A 5 20.75 -7.23 -2.62
C VAL A 5 20.52 -5.86 -2.00
N SER A 6 19.51 -5.15 -2.49
CA SER A 6 19.08 -3.87 -1.92
C SER A 6 17.60 -3.97 -1.56
N ILE A 7 17.26 -3.58 -0.34
CA ILE A 7 15.90 -3.63 0.19
C ILE A 7 15.44 -2.22 0.50
N THR A 8 14.24 -1.88 0.05
CA THR A 8 13.59 -0.61 0.35
C THR A 8 12.21 -0.88 0.94
N PHE A 9 11.93 -0.29 2.09
CA PHE A 9 10.64 -0.40 2.76
C PHE A 9 9.83 0.87 2.59
N GLY A 10 8.51 0.72 2.49
CA GLY A 10 7.56 1.83 2.42
C GLY A 10 7.45 2.53 1.07
N SER A 11 8.35 2.30 0.13
CA SER A 11 8.32 2.89 -1.22
C SER A 11 9.20 2.09 -2.18
N THR A 12 9.18 2.44 -3.47
CA THR A 12 10.22 2.01 -4.41
C THR A 12 11.47 2.87 -4.24
N PRO A 13 12.67 2.33 -4.56
CA PRO A 13 13.88 3.14 -4.64
C PRO A 13 13.75 4.22 -5.72
N LEU A 14 14.65 5.18 -5.73
CA LEU A 14 14.74 6.18 -6.80
C LEU A 14 14.77 5.48 -8.16
N ARG A 15 14.04 6.06 -9.11
CA ARG A 15 13.95 5.53 -10.48
C ARG A 15 15.32 5.54 -11.13
N TYR A 16 15.86 4.37 -11.43
CA TYR A 16 17.19 4.21 -12.05
C TYR A 16 17.11 3.58 -13.45
N TYR A 17 15.92 3.16 -13.92
CA TYR A 17 15.70 2.73 -15.29
C TYR A 17 14.26 3.08 -15.74
N LEU A 18 14.06 3.19 -17.06
CA LEU A 18 12.83 3.73 -17.66
C LEU A 18 11.58 2.88 -17.36
N GLY A 19 11.73 1.57 -17.30
CA GLY A 19 10.64 0.62 -17.05
C GLY A 19 10.26 0.44 -15.57
N SER A 20 10.85 1.23 -14.64
CA SER A 20 10.49 1.19 -13.23
C SER A 20 9.23 2.00 -12.95
N THR A 21 8.23 1.36 -12.37
CA THR A 21 7.07 2.06 -11.78
C THR A 21 7.45 2.61 -10.42
N SER A 22 7.15 3.88 -10.18
CA SER A 22 7.33 4.47 -8.86
C SER A 22 6.08 4.24 -8.01
N VAL A 23 6.28 3.58 -6.86
CA VAL A 23 5.25 3.45 -5.83
C VAL A 23 5.55 4.49 -4.75
N GLY A 24 4.62 5.41 -4.52
CA GLY A 24 4.73 6.39 -3.44
C GLY A 24 4.70 5.74 -2.04
N PRO A 25 4.79 6.53 -0.98
CA PRO A 25 4.83 6.00 0.38
C PRO A 25 3.65 5.09 0.71
N LYS A 26 3.95 3.82 1.05
CA LYS A 26 2.99 2.81 1.48
C LYS A 26 3.58 2.00 2.63
N PRO A 27 2.97 2.02 3.82
CA PRO A 27 3.53 1.34 5.00
C PRO A 27 3.58 -0.20 4.86
N ASN A 28 2.74 -0.76 3.99
CA ASN A 28 2.65 -2.20 3.71
C ASN A 28 3.35 -2.61 2.40
N PHE A 29 4.37 -1.88 1.97
CA PHE A 29 5.11 -2.14 0.74
C PHE A 29 6.60 -2.34 1.01
N ALA A 30 7.21 -3.29 0.32
CA ALA A 30 8.65 -3.46 0.27
C ALA A 30 9.09 -3.81 -1.16
N ASN A 31 10.27 -3.35 -1.54
CA ASN A 31 10.91 -3.67 -2.80
C ASN A 31 12.29 -4.30 -2.54
N VAL A 32 12.55 -5.43 -3.19
CA VAL A 32 13.84 -6.13 -3.12
C VAL A 32 14.44 -6.15 -4.51
N LEU A 33 15.59 -5.51 -4.65
CA LEU A 33 16.37 -5.52 -5.88
C LEU A 33 17.54 -6.50 -5.72
N VAL A 34 17.60 -7.50 -6.60
CA VAL A 34 18.64 -8.51 -6.62
C VAL A 34 19.49 -8.35 -7.89
N GLU A 35 20.77 -8.13 -7.72
CA GLU A 35 21.77 -8.08 -8.80
C GLU A 35 22.53 -9.41 -8.83
N LEU A 36 22.56 -10.06 -9.98
CA LEU A 36 23.30 -11.31 -10.21
C LEU A 36 24.66 -11.02 -10.87
N ASN A 37 25.64 -11.88 -10.65
CA ASN A 37 26.95 -11.80 -11.32
C ASN A 37 26.86 -12.07 -12.83
N ASP A 38 25.88 -12.90 -13.25
CA ASP A 38 25.72 -13.29 -14.64
C ASP A 38 24.23 -13.27 -15.01
N SER A 39 23.91 -12.54 -16.08
CA SER A 39 22.54 -12.34 -16.57
C SER A 39 21.88 -13.62 -17.09
N LYS A 40 22.66 -14.65 -17.46
CA LYS A 40 22.11 -15.92 -17.96
C LYS A 40 21.23 -16.65 -16.92
N TYR A 41 21.52 -16.45 -15.63
CA TYR A 41 20.75 -17.07 -14.53
C TYR A 41 19.52 -16.28 -14.10
N THR A 42 19.31 -15.08 -14.63
CA THR A 42 18.26 -14.16 -14.17
C THR A 42 16.88 -14.79 -14.25
N LYS A 43 16.60 -15.52 -15.33
CA LYS A 43 15.31 -16.18 -15.55
C LYS A 43 15.05 -17.34 -14.58
N GLU A 44 16.08 -18.13 -14.30
CA GLU A 44 16.01 -19.25 -13.35
C GLU A 44 15.77 -18.73 -11.93
N TYR A 45 16.46 -17.66 -11.54
CA TYR A 45 16.27 -17.04 -10.24
C TYR A 45 14.90 -16.36 -10.10
N GLU A 46 14.36 -15.74 -11.16
CA GLU A 46 13.01 -15.19 -11.15
C GLU A 46 11.97 -16.25 -10.75
N GLU A 47 12.02 -17.42 -11.40
CA GLU A 47 11.11 -18.52 -11.11
C GLU A 47 11.31 -19.07 -9.69
N LYS A 48 12.56 -19.29 -9.27
CA LYS A 48 12.88 -19.74 -7.92
C LYS A 48 12.38 -18.78 -6.84
N PHE A 49 12.59 -17.48 -7.03
CA PHE A 49 12.10 -16.45 -6.11
C PHE A 49 10.58 -16.39 -6.07
N ASP A 50 9.90 -16.47 -7.20
CA ASP A 50 8.44 -16.45 -7.25
C ASP A 50 7.84 -17.62 -6.47
N VAL A 51 8.35 -18.83 -6.69
CA VAL A 51 7.93 -20.05 -5.97
C VAL A 51 8.22 -19.92 -4.47
N TYR A 52 9.42 -19.49 -4.11
CA TYR A 52 9.83 -19.33 -2.71
C TYR A 52 8.96 -18.31 -1.97
N MET A 53 8.73 -17.15 -2.57
CA MET A 53 7.93 -16.08 -1.96
C MET A 53 6.48 -16.50 -1.75
N LYS A 54 5.87 -17.17 -2.73
CA LYS A 54 4.49 -17.67 -2.61
C LYS A 54 4.34 -18.74 -1.54
N ALA A 55 5.33 -19.64 -1.41
CA ALA A 55 5.31 -20.72 -0.42
C ALA A 55 5.53 -20.22 1.02
N ASN A 56 6.42 -19.24 1.22
CA ASN A 56 6.83 -18.79 2.55
C ASN A 56 6.10 -17.55 3.05
N PHE A 57 5.50 -16.76 2.17
CA PHE A 57 4.81 -15.51 2.51
C PHE A 57 3.37 -15.46 1.97
N PRO A 58 2.48 -16.39 2.40
CA PRO A 58 1.11 -16.48 1.87
C PRO A 58 0.25 -15.24 2.17
N ASN A 59 0.62 -14.46 3.19
CA ASN A 59 -0.07 -13.22 3.58
C ASN A 59 0.40 -11.98 2.79
N ALA A 60 1.38 -12.13 1.89
CA ALA A 60 1.89 -11.06 1.07
C ALA A 60 1.50 -11.25 -0.41
N ILE A 61 1.14 -10.15 -1.07
CA ILE A 61 1.03 -10.14 -2.53
C ILE A 61 2.45 -9.96 -3.07
N THR A 62 3.05 -11.07 -3.51
CA THR A 62 4.41 -11.06 -4.04
C THR A 62 4.42 -11.01 -5.56
N ARG A 63 5.36 -10.27 -6.13
CA ARG A 63 5.57 -10.17 -7.57
C ARG A 63 7.07 -10.15 -7.85
N THR A 64 7.54 -11.11 -8.62
CA THR A 64 8.91 -11.11 -9.14
C THR A 64 8.87 -10.65 -10.60
N SER A 65 9.77 -9.78 -11.00
CA SER A 65 9.85 -9.29 -12.38
C SER A 65 11.27 -8.96 -12.77
N LEU A 66 11.61 -9.24 -14.02
CA LEU A 66 12.87 -8.83 -14.63
C LEU A 66 12.79 -7.36 -15.09
N PHE A 67 13.94 -6.72 -15.24
CA PHE A 67 14.02 -5.43 -15.89
C PHE A 67 13.62 -5.54 -17.36
N LYS A 68 12.66 -4.72 -17.76
CA LYS A 68 12.19 -4.64 -19.16
C LYS A 68 12.57 -3.30 -19.75
N LEU A 69 13.01 -3.30 -21.01
CA LEU A 69 13.29 -2.06 -21.76
C LEU A 69 12.01 -1.38 -22.29
N SER A 70 10.84 -1.92 -21.96
CA SER A 70 9.54 -1.32 -22.31
C SER A 70 9.12 -0.27 -21.29
N PRO A 71 8.20 0.64 -21.64
CA PRO A 71 7.60 1.55 -20.68
C PRO A 71 7.02 0.80 -19.48
N ALA A 72 7.06 1.45 -18.32
CA ALA A 72 6.51 0.89 -17.10
C ALA A 72 4.99 0.72 -17.23
N VAL A 73 4.52 -0.51 -17.06
CA VAL A 73 3.09 -0.83 -16.94
C VAL A 73 2.86 -1.57 -15.63
N ASP A 74 1.75 -1.27 -14.98
CA ASP A 74 1.42 -1.94 -13.71
C ASP A 74 1.14 -3.42 -13.92
N ALA A 75 0.42 -3.77 -14.99
CA ALA A 75 0.15 -5.14 -15.42
C ALA A 75 0.08 -5.22 -16.95
N ALA A 76 0.26 -6.42 -17.50
CA ALA A 76 0.14 -6.64 -18.94
C ALA A 76 -1.32 -6.67 -19.40
N ILE A 77 -2.24 -7.05 -18.52
CA ILE A 77 -3.68 -7.12 -18.75
C ILE A 77 -4.37 -6.40 -17.60
N GLU A 78 -5.23 -5.43 -17.94
CA GLU A 78 -6.01 -4.64 -16.99
C GLU A 78 -7.45 -4.51 -17.47
N ILE A 79 -8.40 -4.77 -16.57
CA ILE A 79 -9.84 -4.54 -16.78
C ILE A 79 -10.30 -3.60 -15.69
N GLY A 80 -10.70 -2.38 -16.08
CA GLY A 80 -11.11 -1.32 -15.16
C GLY A 80 -12.62 -1.19 -15.07
N PHE A 81 -13.11 -1.01 -13.85
CA PHE A 81 -14.48 -0.61 -13.57
C PHE A 81 -14.46 0.81 -13.01
N ILE A 82 -15.32 1.67 -13.53
CA ILE A 82 -15.41 3.09 -13.16
C ILE A 82 -16.80 3.33 -12.57
N GLY A 83 -16.88 4.04 -11.45
CA GLY A 83 -18.18 4.34 -10.85
C GLY A 83 -18.08 5.02 -9.49
N PRO A 84 -19.22 5.47 -8.93
CA PRO A 84 -19.23 6.31 -7.74
C PRO A 84 -19.08 5.55 -6.42
N ASN A 85 -19.42 4.26 -6.37
CA ASN A 85 -19.48 3.50 -5.12
C ASN A 85 -18.33 2.48 -5.01
N VAL A 86 -17.56 2.58 -3.92
CA VAL A 86 -16.40 1.71 -3.63
C VAL A 86 -16.81 0.24 -3.52
N ASP A 87 -17.90 -0.08 -2.83
CA ASP A 87 -18.29 -1.47 -2.57
C ASP A 87 -18.74 -2.16 -3.86
N THR A 88 -19.44 -1.44 -4.74
CA THR A 88 -19.80 -1.94 -6.07
C THR A 88 -18.57 -2.18 -6.94
N LEU A 89 -17.60 -1.25 -6.94
CA LEU A 89 -16.35 -1.43 -7.67
C LEU A 89 -15.57 -2.64 -7.18
N VAL A 90 -15.50 -2.83 -5.86
CA VAL A 90 -14.88 -4.01 -5.24
C VAL A 90 -15.57 -5.30 -5.68
N ALA A 91 -16.91 -5.32 -5.67
CA ALA A 91 -17.68 -6.49 -6.07
C ALA A 91 -17.46 -6.85 -7.56
N LEU A 92 -17.50 -5.87 -8.46
CA LEU A 92 -17.26 -6.06 -9.90
C LEU A 92 -15.82 -6.52 -10.15
N THR A 93 -14.85 -5.88 -9.50
CA THR A 93 -13.44 -6.24 -9.65
C THR A 93 -13.18 -7.65 -9.14
N ASN A 94 -13.76 -8.06 -8.01
CA ASN A 94 -13.61 -9.41 -7.48
C ASN A 94 -14.17 -10.47 -8.45
N GLN A 95 -15.32 -10.23 -9.08
CA GLN A 95 -15.85 -11.13 -10.11
C GLN A 95 -14.88 -11.27 -11.30
N ALA A 96 -14.27 -10.17 -11.74
CA ALA A 96 -13.24 -10.22 -12.78
C ALA A 96 -11.98 -10.98 -12.35
N LEU A 97 -11.54 -10.80 -11.09
CA LEU A 97 -10.42 -11.56 -10.53
C LEU A 97 -10.73 -13.05 -10.45
N GLU A 98 -11.96 -13.45 -10.09
CA GLU A 98 -12.36 -14.86 -10.09
C GLU A 98 -12.31 -15.47 -11.50
N ILE A 99 -12.74 -14.74 -12.53
CA ILE A 99 -12.61 -15.16 -13.92
C ILE A 99 -11.14 -15.33 -14.30
N MET A 100 -10.27 -14.37 -13.92
CA MET A 100 -8.84 -14.45 -14.18
C MET A 100 -8.20 -15.66 -13.46
N HIS A 101 -8.61 -15.95 -12.23
CA HIS A 101 -8.08 -17.11 -11.46
C HIS A 101 -8.42 -18.47 -12.07
N ARG A 102 -9.52 -18.58 -12.84
CA ARG A 102 -9.87 -19.81 -13.56
C ARG A 102 -8.93 -20.11 -14.74
N ASN A 103 -8.19 -19.12 -15.22
CA ASN A 103 -7.29 -19.28 -16.34
C ASN A 103 -5.87 -19.61 -15.83
N PRO A 104 -5.35 -20.83 -16.07
CA PRO A 104 -4.04 -21.25 -15.59
C PRO A 104 -2.87 -20.53 -16.25
N ASP A 105 -3.11 -19.87 -17.39
CA ASP A 105 -2.11 -19.12 -18.14
C ASP A 105 -1.83 -17.72 -17.56
N LEU A 106 -2.55 -17.34 -16.49
CA LEU A 106 -2.41 -16.05 -15.85
C LEU A 106 -1.72 -16.16 -14.49
N ILE A 107 -0.92 -15.16 -14.19
CA ILE A 107 -0.19 -15.01 -12.93
C ILE A 107 -0.31 -13.58 -12.40
N ASN A 108 0.11 -13.36 -11.17
CA ASN A 108 0.13 -12.05 -10.52
C ASN A 108 -1.24 -11.36 -10.51
N ILE A 109 -2.30 -12.15 -10.34
CA ILE A 109 -3.69 -11.67 -10.33
C ILE A 109 -3.93 -10.84 -9.07
N ARG A 110 -4.35 -9.59 -9.25
CA ARG A 110 -4.53 -8.63 -8.15
C ARG A 110 -5.48 -7.50 -8.56
N ASN A 111 -5.94 -6.74 -7.57
CA ASN A 111 -6.61 -5.47 -7.83
C ASN A 111 -5.63 -4.29 -7.73
N SER A 112 -5.96 -3.17 -8.38
CA SER A 112 -5.10 -1.98 -8.44
C SER A 112 -5.02 -1.18 -7.13
N TRP A 113 -5.94 -1.39 -6.19
CA TRP A 113 -5.94 -0.70 -4.89
C TRP A 113 -5.17 -1.46 -3.81
N GLY A 114 -4.86 -2.75 -4.05
CA GLY A 114 -4.19 -3.63 -3.09
C GLY A 114 -5.12 -4.10 -1.98
N ASN A 115 -4.52 -4.53 -0.87
CA ASN A 115 -5.27 -4.98 0.29
C ASN A 115 -5.71 -3.81 1.16
N LYS A 116 -6.86 -3.98 1.82
CA LYS A 116 -7.29 -3.06 2.87
C LYS A 116 -6.32 -3.17 4.06
N ILE A 117 -5.95 -2.03 4.61
CA ILE A 117 -5.13 -1.93 5.81
C ILE A 117 -6.01 -1.58 7.02
N PRO A 118 -5.66 -2.06 8.21
CA PRO A 118 -6.33 -1.66 9.44
C PRO A 118 -6.03 -0.20 9.75
N ILE A 119 -7.04 0.57 10.08
CA ILE A 119 -6.94 1.96 10.51
C ILE A 119 -7.58 2.10 11.88
N TRP A 120 -6.85 2.66 12.83
CA TRP A 120 -7.34 3.08 14.11
C TRP A 120 -7.55 4.58 14.09
N LYS A 121 -8.81 4.99 14.29
CA LYS A 121 -9.19 6.41 14.29
C LYS A 121 -9.73 6.77 15.65
N PRO A 122 -8.98 7.52 16.48
CA PRO A 122 -9.53 8.08 17.70
C PRO A 122 -10.58 9.15 17.37
N ILE A 123 -11.76 9.02 17.94
CA ILE A 123 -12.85 9.98 17.75
C ILE A 123 -12.79 11.01 18.86
N TYR A 124 -12.35 12.21 18.53
CA TYR A 124 -12.22 13.33 19.48
C TYR A 124 -13.57 13.69 20.09
N SER A 125 -13.64 13.76 21.44
CA SER A 125 -14.79 14.20 22.20
C SER A 125 -14.56 15.60 22.76
N PRO A 126 -15.24 16.64 22.25
CA PRO A 126 -15.12 18.00 22.80
C PRO A 126 -15.49 18.06 24.29
N GLU A 127 -16.52 17.31 24.71
CA GLU A 127 -17.02 17.30 26.07
C GLU A 127 -15.98 16.81 27.08
N ARG A 128 -15.15 15.82 26.68
CA ARG A 128 -14.08 15.27 27.51
C ARG A 128 -12.78 16.08 27.42
N ALA A 129 -12.48 16.59 26.25
CA ALA A 129 -11.20 17.21 25.94
C ALA A 129 -11.13 18.70 26.38
N GLN A 130 -12.24 19.46 26.26
CA GLN A 130 -12.26 20.89 26.61
C GLN A 130 -11.92 21.17 28.10
N PRO A 131 -12.46 20.43 29.07
CA PRO A 131 -12.08 20.64 30.48
C PRO A 131 -10.59 20.41 30.76
N LEU A 132 -9.94 19.55 29.94
CA LEU A 132 -8.51 19.23 30.02
C LEU A 132 -7.64 20.19 29.16
N GLY A 133 -8.25 21.18 28.55
CA GLY A 133 -7.55 22.14 27.68
C GLY A 133 -6.98 21.54 26.40
N VAL A 134 -7.46 20.35 25.97
CA VAL A 134 -6.96 19.66 24.78
C VAL A 134 -7.80 20.00 23.57
N SER A 135 -7.17 20.59 22.57
CA SER A 135 -7.80 20.84 21.27
C SER A 135 -7.68 19.62 20.34
N ARG A 136 -8.54 19.56 19.32
CA ARG A 136 -8.42 18.53 18.25
C ARG A 136 -7.05 18.55 17.57
N GLN A 137 -6.50 19.74 17.36
CA GLN A 137 -5.16 19.91 16.78
C GLN A 137 -4.08 19.42 17.74
N GLY A 138 -4.16 19.73 19.04
CA GLY A 138 -3.22 19.24 20.05
C GLY A 138 -3.22 17.73 20.14
N MET A 139 -4.42 17.11 20.11
CA MET A 139 -4.54 15.65 20.04
C MET A 139 -3.85 15.07 18.79
N ALA A 140 -4.09 15.66 17.61
CA ALA A 140 -3.49 15.18 16.37
C ALA A 140 -1.95 15.31 16.37
N GLN A 141 -1.43 16.41 16.87
CA GLN A 141 0.02 16.63 17.04
C GLN A 141 0.64 15.63 18.03
N SER A 142 -0.03 15.38 19.16
CA SER A 142 0.43 14.39 20.14
C SER A 142 0.51 12.98 19.54
N ILE A 143 -0.51 12.58 18.77
CA ILE A 143 -0.51 11.30 18.05
C ILE A 143 0.65 11.26 17.03
N GLN A 144 0.87 12.33 16.28
CA GLN A 144 1.96 12.40 15.32
C GLN A 144 3.33 12.26 16.00
N ILE A 145 3.55 12.98 17.12
CA ILE A 145 4.78 12.89 17.89
C ILE A 145 5.00 11.47 18.44
N GLY A 146 3.93 10.86 18.97
CA GLY A 146 4.01 9.52 19.54
C GLY A 146 4.17 8.38 18.53
N THR A 147 3.83 8.62 17.25
CA THR A 147 3.89 7.59 16.19
C THR A 147 5.03 7.85 15.22
N ASN A 148 4.81 8.77 14.28
CA ASN A 148 5.73 9.02 13.16
C ASN A 148 6.81 10.06 13.49
N GLY A 149 6.61 10.84 14.54
CA GLY A 149 7.40 12.01 14.86
C GLY A 149 6.92 13.27 14.11
N MET A 150 7.29 14.42 14.63
CA MET A 150 7.01 15.74 14.05
C MET A 150 8.33 16.42 13.71
N THR A 151 8.46 16.92 12.48
CA THR A 151 9.63 17.70 12.08
C THR A 151 9.59 19.08 12.77
N LEU A 152 10.62 19.37 13.57
CA LEU A 152 10.78 20.67 14.26
C LEU A 152 11.59 21.66 13.44
N GLY A 153 12.47 21.17 12.59
CA GLY A 153 13.38 21.99 11.81
C GLY A 153 14.35 21.16 10.99
N GLU A 154 15.32 21.83 10.41
CA GLU A 154 16.34 21.22 9.57
C GLU A 154 17.74 21.60 10.09
N PHE A 155 18.61 20.61 10.15
CA PHE A 155 20.04 20.82 10.40
C PHE A 155 20.82 20.67 9.09
N ARG A 156 21.60 21.69 8.75
CA ARG A 156 22.41 21.71 7.52
C ARG A 156 23.86 21.41 7.85
N GLN A 157 24.41 20.40 7.18
CA GLN A 157 25.80 20.04 7.28
C GLN A 157 26.40 19.91 5.87
N GLY A 158 27.09 20.96 5.42
CA GLY A 158 27.53 21.06 4.02
C GLY A 158 26.35 21.02 3.05
N ASP A 159 26.36 20.06 2.13
CA ASP A 159 25.28 19.87 1.13
C ASP A 159 24.11 19.02 1.63
N GLN A 160 24.20 18.51 2.86
CA GLN A 160 23.16 17.66 3.45
C GLN A 160 22.19 18.47 4.30
N VAL A 161 20.89 18.22 4.11
CA VAL A 161 19.82 18.75 4.95
C VAL A 161 19.23 17.57 5.74
N LEU A 162 19.39 17.61 7.06
CA LEU A 162 18.91 16.57 7.97
C LEU A 162 17.68 17.09 8.74
N PRO A 163 16.52 16.42 8.66
CA PRO A 163 15.37 16.82 9.45
C PRO A 163 15.58 16.54 10.93
N ILE A 164 15.25 17.50 11.79
CA ILE A 164 15.20 17.32 13.23
C ILE A 164 13.79 16.80 13.59
N LEU A 165 13.70 15.57 14.07
CA LEU A 165 12.43 14.93 14.42
C LEU A 165 12.23 14.92 15.93
N LEU A 166 11.09 15.46 16.39
CA LEU A 166 10.57 15.22 17.73
C LEU A 166 9.75 13.92 17.70
N LYS A 167 10.19 12.92 18.42
CA LYS A 167 9.51 11.62 18.53
C LYS A 167 9.33 11.24 19.99
N GLY A 168 8.17 10.69 20.32
CA GLY A 168 7.91 10.14 21.65
C GLY A 168 8.91 9.01 21.96
N ASN A 169 9.27 8.89 23.24
CA ASN A 169 10.22 7.88 23.71
C ASN A 169 9.54 6.49 23.79
N SER A 170 9.15 5.93 22.67
CA SER A 170 8.85 4.50 22.61
C SER A 170 10.17 3.76 22.44
N VAL A 171 10.63 3.16 23.51
CA VAL A 171 11.90 2.39 23.59
C VAL A 171 11.92 1.16 22.67
N ALA A 172 10.83 0.86 22.00
CA ALA A 172 10.75 -0.26 21.09
C ALA A 172 10.35 0.20 19.69
N ASP A 173 11.02 -0.32 18.68
CA ASP A 173 10.59 -0.27 17.26
C ASP A 173 9.20 -0.89 17.02
N SER A 174 8.48 -1.27 18.06
CA SER A 174 7.16 -1.90 18.04
C SER A 174 6.15 -1.06 18.84
N PHE A 175 5.64 0.02 18.22
CA PHE A 175 4.44 0.68 18.71
C PHE A 175 3.26 -0.28 18.63
N ARG A 176 2.68 -0.61 19.80
CA ARG A 176 1.50 -1.48 19.88
C ARG A 176 0.24 -0.64 19.90
N ILE A 177 -0.84 -1.21 19.38
CA ILE A 177 -2.16 -0.54 19.37
C ILE A 177 -2.61 -0.11 20.77
N ASN A 178 -2.29 -0.90 21.80
CA ASN A 178 -2.62 -0.56 23.18
C ASN A 178 -1.84 0.67 23.68
N ASP A 179 -0.64 0.92 23.15
CA ASP A 179 0.16 2.07 23.53
C ASP A 179 -0.48 3.39 23.05
N LEU A 180 -1.34 3.31 22.02
CA LEU A 180 -2.10 4.46 21.53
C LEU A 180 -3.07 4.99 22.60
N ARG A 181 -3.70 4.12 23.39
CA ARG A 181 -4.66 4.53 24.42
C ARG A 181 -4.02 5.37 25.51
N THR A 182 -2.84 4.97 25.92
CA THR A 182 -2.06 5.60 27.00
C THR A 182 -1.14 6.71 26.50
N LEU A 183 -1.18 7.01 25.20
CA LEU A 183 -0.36 8.06 24.62
C LEU A 183 -0.60 9.40 25.31
N PRO A 184 0.46 10.10 25.80
CA PRO A 184 0.30 11.39 26.42
C PRO A 184 -0.12 12.44 25.38
N VAL A 185 -1.19 13.16 25.70
CA VAL A 185 -1.73 14.26 24.90
C VAL A 185 -1.50 15.57 25.66
N PHE A 186 -0.98 16.55 24.94
CA PHE A 186 -0.67 17.87 25.49
C PHE A 186 -1.87 18.80 25.36
N GLY A 187 -2.26 19.41 26.48
CA GLY A 187 -3.24 20.47 26.56
C GLY A 187 -2.60 21.86 26.56
N ASN A 188 -3.36 22.86 26.97
CA ASN A 188 -2.86 24.25 27.10
C ASN A 188 -2.00 24.46 28.35
N GLY A 189 -1.96 23.50 29.28
CA GLY A 189 -1.18 23.53 30.51
C GLY A 189 0.06 22.65 30.47
N PRO A 190 0.84 22.61 31.56
CA PRO A 190 2.02 21.75 31.66
C PRO A 190 1.68 20.26 31.89
N GLU A 191 0.43 19.97 32.20
CA GLU A 191 -0.02 18.61 32.47
C GLU A 191 -0.38 17.88 31.17
N THR A 192 -0.09 16.58 31.14
CA THR A 192 -0.46 15.69 30.07
C THR A 192 -1.59 14.77 30.52
N THR A 193 -2.46 14.42 29.60
CA THR A 193 -3.52 13.43 29.82
C THR A 193 -3.37 12.27 28.85
N SER A 194 -4.00 11.12 29.10
CA SER A 194 -3.97 10.02 28.16
C SER A 194 -4.95 10.24 26.99
N LEU A 195 -4.61 9.74 25.80
CA LEU A 195 -5.46 9.87 24.62
C LEU A 195 -6.88 9.32 24.85
N GLU A 196 -7.03 8.23 25.61
CA GLU A 196 -8.34 7.64 25.91
C GLU A 196 -9.27 8.56 26.70
N GLN A 197 -8.74 9.52 27.46
CA GLN A 197 -9.54 10.48 28.23
C GLN A 197 -10.16 11.58 27.36
N VAL A 198 -9.59 11.86 26.18
CA VAL A 198 -10.02 12.93 25.28
C VAL A 198 -10.81 12.43 24.06
N VAL A 199 -10.99 11.11 23.92
CA VAL A 199 -11.75 10.48 22.84
C VAL A 199 -13.02 9.83 23.36
N SER A 200 -14.06 9.76 22.53
CA SER A 200 -15.27 9.01 22.84
C SER A 200 -15.06 7.52 22.62
N GLU A 201 -14.38 7.17 21.53
CA GLU A 201 -14.09 5.79 21.14
C GLU A 201 -12.88 5.72 20.20
N PHE A 202 -12.38 4.51 20.01
CA PHE A 202 -11.41 4.18 18.95
C PHE A 202 -12.13 3.39 17.87
N ASP A 203 -12.38 4.03 16.72
CA ASP A 203 -13.00 3.42 15.57
C ASP A 203 -11.96 2.58 14.79
N PHE A 204 -12.18 1.28 14.73
CA PHE A 204 -11.32 0.35 14.01
C PHE A 204 -11.99 -0.05 12.70
N ARG A 205 -11.33 0.26 11.56
CA ARG A 205 -11.84 -0.05 10.23
C ARG A 205 -10.74 -0.55 9.31
N TYR A 206 -11.16 -1.31 8.31
CA TYR A 206 -10.29 -1.66 7.19
C TYR A 206 -10.59 -0.73 6.01
N ARG A 207 -9.56 -0.08 5.48
CA ARG A 207 -9.66 0.81 4.31
C ARG A 207 -8.56 0.52 3.32
N PHE A 208 -8.81 0.81 2.05
CA PHE A 208 -7.76 0.83 1.05
C PHE A 208 -6.80 2.00 1.33
N SER A 209 -5.50 1.73 1.29
CA SER A 209 -4.46 2.75 1.49
C SER A 209 -4.34 3.70 0.30
N ASN A 210 -4.72 3.21 -0.87
CA ASN A 210 -4.66 3.97 -2.11
C ASN A 210 -5.93 3.69 -2.93
N VAL A 211 -6.61 4.76 -3.32
CA VAL A 211 -7.79 4.76 -4.16
C VAL A 211 -7.43 5.54 -5.41
N LYS A 212 -7.67 4.97 -6.58
CA LYS A 212 -7.35 5.62 -7.86
C LYS A 212 -8.60 6.27 -8.45
N ASP A 213 -8.41 7.42 -9.05
CA ASP A 213 -9.43 8.15 -9.82
C ASP A 213 -9.01 8.21 -11.28
N TYR A 214 -10.00 8.19 -12.15
CA TYR A 214 -9.88 8.50 -13.57
C TYR A 214 -10.99 9.46 -13.98
N ASN A 215 -10.64 10.60 -14.51
CA ASN A 215 -11.59 11.65 -14.88
C ASN A 215 -12.57 12.03 -13.74
N ARG A 216 -12.07 12.14 -12.50
CA ARG A 216 -12.86 12.46 -11.28
C ARG A 216 -13.88 11.39 -10.87
N GLN A 217 -13.77 10.19 -11.41
CA GLN A 217 -14.55 9.04 -11.00
C GLN A 217 -13.62 7.98 -10.41
N LEU A 218 -14.09 7.25 -9.42
CA LEU A 218 -13.32 6.15 -8.85
C LEU A 218 -13.14 5.07 -9.90
N VAL A 219 -11.91 4.54 -10.00
CA VAL A 219 -11.58 3.41 -10.87
C VAL A 219 -10.86 2.32 -10.10
N MET A 220 -11.34 1.09 -10.23
CA MET A 220 -10.67 -0.09 -9.71
C MET A 220 -10.42 -1.08 -10.84
N MET A 221 -9.19 -1.58 -10.93
CA MET A 221 -8.78 -2.47 -12.02
C MET A 221 -8.49 -3.87 -11.48
N ALA A 222 -9.00 -4.89 -12.16
CA ALA A 222 -8.49 -6.25 -12.09
C ALA A 222 -7.27 -6.36 -12.99
N GLN A 223 -6.15 -6.80 -12.45
CA GLN A 223 -4.84 -6.82 -13.09
C GLN A 223 -4.26 -8.22 -13.08
N CYS A 224 -3.62 -8.64 -14.17
CA CYS A 224 -2.84 -9.86 -14.24
C CYS A 224 -1.72 -9.78 -15.29
N ASP A 225 -0.80 -10.72 -15.20
CA ASP A 225 0.25 -10.90 -16.19
C ASP A 225 0.09 -12.30 -16.85
N PRO A 226 0.31 -12.45 -18.15
CA PRO A 226 0.32 -13.77 -18.78
C PRO A 226 1.57 -14.53 -18.35
N ARG A 227 1.45 -15.86 -18.25
CA ARG A 227 2.61 -16.73 -18.10
C ARG A 227 3.54 -16.55 -19.28
N ARG A 228 4.80 -16.86 -19.05
CA ARG A 228 5.81 -16.79 -20.08
C ARG A 228 5.46 -17.67 -21.28
N GLY A 229 5.59 -17.11 -22.49
CA GLY A 229 5.22 -17.79 -23.74
C GLY A 229 3.74 -17.65 -24.12
N VAL A 230 2.90 -17.13 -23.24
CA VAL A 230 1.49 -16.85 -23.54
C VAL A 230 1.35 -15.46 -24.17
N ASN A 231 0.59 -15.38 -25.26
CA ASN A 231 0.29 -14.12 -25.90
C ASN A 231 -0.73 -13.32 -25.05
N ALA A 232 -0.33 -12.14 -24.61
CA ALA A 232 -1.15 -11.28 -23.74
C ALA A 232 -2.49 -10.87 -24.39
N ILE A 233 -2.51 -10.61 -25.71
CA ILE A 233 -3.72 -10.20 -26.42
C ILE A 233 -4.70 -11.38 -26.51
N ALA A 234 -4.21 -12.58 -26.80
CA ALA A 234 -5.05 -13.77 -26.86
C ALA A 234 -5.67 -14.08 -25.49
N ALA A 235 -4.85 -14.02 -24.42
CA ALA A 235 -5.32 -14.18 -23.04
C ALA A 235 -6.33 -13.11 -22.66
N PHE A 236 -6.09 -11.84 -23.00
CA PHE A 236 -7.05 -10.76 -22.78
C PHE A 236 -8.39 -11.01 -23.44
N ASN A 237 -8.39 -11.41 -24.72
CA ASN A 237 -9.63 -11.65 -25.47
C ASN A 237 -10.47 -12.78 -24.86
N GLN A 238 -9.83 -13.83 -24.35
CA GLN A 238 -10.52 -14.91 -23.64
C GLN A 238 -11.19 -14.41 -22.35
N ILE A 239 -10.45 -13.66 -21.53
CA ILE A 239 -10.97 -13.10 -20.28
C ILE A 239 -12.09 -12.11 -20.58
N TRP A 240 -11.88 -11.22 -21.52
CA TRP A 240 -12.84 -10.18 -21.89
C TRP A 240 -14.18 -10.77 -22.33
N SER A 241 -14.14 -11.84 -23.15
CA SER A 241 -15.33 -12.58 -23.56
C SER A 241 -16.09 -13.17 -22.37
N GLN A 242 -15.39 -13.66 -21.34
CA GLN A 242 -16.02 -14.20 -20.14
C GLN A 242 -16.58 -13.09 -19.25
N VAL A 243 -15.83 -12.01 -19.06
CA VAL A 243 -16.27 -10.83 -18.29
C VAL A 243 -17.57 -10.25 -18.87
N GLN A 244 -17.66 -10.10 -20.21
CA GLN A 244 -18.87 -9.60 -20.86
C GLN A 244 -20.08 -10.51 -20.69
N LYS A 245 -19.88 -11.81 -20.56
CA LYS A 245 -20.97 -12.78 -20.40
C LYS A 245 -21.41 -12.94 -18.94
N GLU A 246 -20.48 -12.93 -18.01
CA GLU A 246 -20.72 -13.29 -16.61
C GLU A 246 -20.99 -12.08 -15.73
N ILE A 247 -20.37 -10.92 -16.02
CA ILE A 247 -20.48 -9.74 -15.16
C ILE A 247 -21.61 -8.82 -15.68
N LYS A 248 -22.61 -8.62 -14.83
CA LYS A 248 -23.67 -7.63 -15.08
C LYS A 248 -23.24 -6.30 -14.47
N ILE A 249 -22.94 -5.34 -15.32
CA ILE A 249 -22.54 -4.00 -14.90
C ILE A 249 -23.80 -3.18 -14.60
N PRO A 250 -23.95 -2.64 -13.38
CA PRO A 250 -25.07 -1.75 -13.03
C PRO A 250 -25.02 -0.44 -13.84
N GLU A 251 -26.15 0.24 -13.92
CA GLU A 251 -26.22 1.56 -14.55
C GLU A 251 -25.30 2.57 -13.80
N GLY A 252 -24.53 3.34 -14.56
CA GLY A 252 -23.56 4.31 -14.01
C GLY A 252 -22.15 3.76 -13.72
N TYR A 253 -21.85 2.54 -14.17
CA TYR A 253 -20.53 1.91 -14.05
C TYR A 253 -19.96 1.54 -15.41
#